data_9e50d5980033856c64170ea87b6490fc
#
_entry.id   9e50d5980033856c64170ea87b6490fc
#
_cell.length_a   1.000
_cell.length_b   1.000
_cell.length_c   1.000
_cell.angle_alpha   90.00
_cell.angle_beta   90.00
_cell.angle_gamma   90.00
#
_symmetry.space_group_name_H-M   'P 1'
#
loop_
_entity.id
_entity.type
_entity.pdbx_description
1 polymer ?
#
loop_
_entity_poly.entity_id
_entity_poly.type
_entity_poly.pdbx_seq_one_letter_code
_entity_poly.pdbx_strand_id
1 'polypeptide(L)'
;MPFNEKIHYFLKDMTSTCKFLSALFFFTRLLSIKKSRVHLLFSFVFFLHVVHSYAQETVIPEIIKKIPHDSKAFTQGFIVDRGIFYESTGLYGNSSLRKYNEYSEKLIRKVPLEDKFFAEGLTLFNGRLYQLTWKSGVMFVYNKTTFEKEKILSYSGEGWGLTSNNKYLVMSDGSNILKFRDPSNLRTLRSIAITYNGLPVKNLNELEFVGKEIWANIWKSDLVACIDSATGELIRWIDFSSISERTGSEDVLNGIAYDKVEDRIFVTGKFWNSIYEVSIPGR
;
A
#
# COMPACT_ATOMS: atom_id res chain seq x y z
N MET A 1 1.57 20.61 -14.09
CA MET A 1 1.70 21.42 -12.85
C MET A 1 2.41 20.56 -11.84
N PRO A 2 3.53 20.99 -11.28
CA PRO A 2 4.28 20.23 -10.30
C PRO A 2 3.50 20.09 -8.99
N PHE A 3 3.69 18.98 -8.34
CA PHE A 3 2.97 18.51 -7.14
C PHE A 3 3.03 19.49 -5.95
N ASN A 4 4.10 20.28 -5.85
CA ASN A 4 4.27 21.31 -4.81
C ASN A 4 3.26 22.46 -4.89
N GLU A 5 2.69 22.77 -6.06
CA GLU A 5 1.65 23.82 -6.16
C GLU A 5 0.30 23.35 -5.62
N LYS A 6 0.01 22.03 -5.68
CA LYS A 6 -1.26 21.51 -5.12
C LYS A 6 -1.28 21.51 -3.60
N ILE A 7 -0.14 21.31 -2.95
CA ILE A 7 -0.05 21.41 -1.48
C ILE A 7 -0.22 22.86 -1.03
N HIS A 8 0.27 23.83 -1.80
CA HIS A 8 0.10 25.24 -1.48
C HIS A 8 -1.34 25.73 -1.63
N TYR A 9 -2.11 25.15 -2.57
CA TYR A 9 -3.55 25.44 -2.70
C TYR A 9 -4.36 24.83 -1.56
N PHE A 10 -3.97 23.64 -1.07
CA PHE A 10 -4.63 22.98 0.06
C PHE A 10 -4.45 23.72 1.40
N LEU A 11 -3.29 24.33 1.61
CA LEU A 11 -3.00 25.12 2.82
C LEU A 11 -3.70 26.49 2.80
N LYS A 12 -4.08 27.01 1.65
CA LYS A 12 -4.79 28.29 1.53
C LYS A 12 -6.27 28.21 1.91
N ASP A 13 -6.87 27.03 1.84
CA ASP A 13 -8.30 26.83 2.20
C ASP A 13 -8.49 26.61 3.71
N MET A 14 -7.44 26.30 4.47
CA MET A 14 -7.50 26.16 5.94
C MET A 14 -7.73 27.50 6.68
N THR A 15 -7.60 28.63 6.01
CA THR A 15 -7.91 29.96 6.62
C THR A 15 -9.42 30.25 6.71
N SER A 16 -10.25 29.43 6.07
CA SER A 16 -11.73 29.56 6.13
C SER A 16 -12.30 29.12 7.47
N THR A 17 -11.67 28.17 8.15
CA THR A 17 -12.14 27.66 9.45
C THR A 17 -11.95 28.67 10.59
N CYS A 18 -10.98 29.57 10.46
CA CYS A 18 -10.74 30.63 11.45
C CYS A 18 -11.81 31.74 11.39
N LYS A 19 -12.47 31.94 10.24
CA LYS A 19 -13.57 32.90 10.09
C LYS A 19 -14.88 32.40 10.69
N PHE A 20 -15.08 31.11 10.81
CA PHE A 20 -16.27 30.54 11.45
C PHE A 20 -16.24 30.68 12.97
N LEU A 21 -15.07 30.63 13.58
CA LEU A 21 -14.90 30.84 15.02
C LEU A 21 -15.10 32.29 15.45
N SER A 22 -14.78 33.26 14.59
CA SER A 22 -15.04 34.68 14.89
C SER A 22 -16.50 35.07 14.79
N ALA A 23 -17.30 34.39 13.97
CA ALA A 23 -18.74 34.60 13.86
C ALA A 23 -19.51 34.07 15.09
N LEU A 24 -19.01 32.99 15.71
CA LEU A 24 -19.63 32.41 16.91
C LEU A 24 -19.41 33.28 18.16
N PHE A 25 -18.30 34.02 18.23
CA PHE A 25 -18.04 34.97 19.33
C PHE A 25 -18.87 36.24 19.27
N PHE A 26 -19.41 36.61 18.10
CA PHE A 26 -20.27 37.80 17.95
C PHE A 26 -21.73 37.53 18.35
N PHE A 27 -22.20 36.27 18.29
CA PHE A 27 -23.59 35.93 18.63
C PHE A 27 -23.85 35.80 20.13
N THR A 28 -22.83 35.61 20.96
CA THR A 28 -23.00 35.49 22.42
C THR A 28 -23.12 36.84 23.15
N ARG A 29 -22.98 37.96 22.44
CA ARG A 29 -23.05 39.32 23.02
C ARG A 29 -24.42 40.00 22.95
N LEU A 30 -25.41 39.35 22.35
CA LEU A 30 -26.73 39.97 22.10
C LEU A 30 -27.89 39.42 22.93
N LEU A 31 -27.66 38.59 23.92
CA LEU A 31 -28.73 38.12 24.83
C LEU A 31 -28.46 38.56 26.27
N SER A 32 -28.67 39.86 26.53
CA SER A 32 -28.89 40.39 27.85
C SER A 32 -30.36 40.25 28.22
N ILE A 33 -30.71 39.26 29.04
CA ILE A 33 -32.05 39.11 29.66
C ILE A 33 -31.90 39.03 31.18
N LYS A 34 -32.72 39.89 31.81
CA LYS A 34 -32.82 40.17 33.23
C LYS A 34 -33.04 38.96 34.13
N LYS A 35 -32.49 39.08 35.35
CA LYS A 35 -32.59 38.17 36.48
C LYS A 35 -34.01 37.72 36.81
N SER A 36 -34.27 36.44 36.87
CA SER A 36 -35.18 35.78 37.79
C SER A 36 -34.58 34.46 38.24
N ARG A 37 -34.63 34.22 39.55
CA ARG A 37 -34.03 33.08 40.22
C ARG A 37 -34.84 31.81 39.92
N VAL A 38 -34.34 30.93 39.12
CA VAL A 38 -34.67 29.49 39.14
C VAL A 38 -33.36 28.75 38.92
N HIS A 39 -32.96 27.99 39.93
CA HIS A 39 -31.79 27.12 39.86
C HIS A 39 -32.17 25.93 38.96
N LEU A 40 -31.88 26.04 37.67
CA LEU A 40 -31.83 24.89 36.79
C LEU A 40 -30.35 24.72 36.42
N LEU A 41 -29.73 23.76 37.11
CA LEU A 41 -28.42 23.22 36.76
C LEU A 41 -28.54 22.57 35.35
N PHE A 42 -28.45 23.36 34.29
CA PHE A 42 -28.11 22.86 32.99
C PHE A 42 -26.59 22.66 33.00
N SER A 43 -26.17 21.42 33.33
CA SER A 43 -24.87 20.93 32.94
C SER A 43 -24.81 20.96 31.42
N PHE A 44 -24.35 22.10 30.89
CA PHE A 44 -23.84 22.19 29.54
C PHE A 44 -22.56 21.35 29.52
N VAL A 45 -22.71 20.04 29.36
CA VAL A 45 -21.60 19.18 28.96
C VAL A 45 -21.29 19.65 27.54
N PHE A 46 -20.39 20.64 27.47
CA PHE A 46 -19.65 20.91 26.27
C PHE A 46 -18.87 19.62 25.99
N PHE A 47 -19.44 18.72 25.19
CA PHE A 47 -18.67 17.74 24.47
C PHE A 47 -17.73 18.54 23.56
N LEU A 48 -16.59 18.96 24.11
CA LEU A 48 -15.40 19.20 23.35
C LEU A 48 -15.13 17.85 22.68
N HIS A 49 -15.69 17.65 21.50
CA HIS A 49 -15.06 16.79 20.53
C HIS A 49 -13.73 17.48 20.23
N VAL A 50 -12.72 17.17 21.03
CA VAL A 50 -11.35 17.31 20.63
C VAL A 50 -11.27 16.42 19.41
N VAL A 51 -11.51 17.00 18.24
CA VAL A 51 -11.10 16.41 16.98
C VAL A 51 -9.58 16.36 17.15
N HIS A 52 -9.09 15.24 17.68
CA HIS A 52 -7.70 14.90 17.53
C HIS A 52 -7.56 14.72 16.01
N SER A 53 -7.26 15.81 15.33
CA SER A 53 -6.58 15.76 14.05
C SER A 53 -5.25 15.09 14.39
N TYR A 54 -5.22 13.77 14.40
CA TYR A 54 -3.98 13.06 14.27
C TYR A 54 -3.47 13.50 12.91
N ALA A 55 -2.54 14.46 12.91
CA ALA A 55 -1.68 14.65 11.77
C ALA A 55 -1.07 13.27 11.53
N GLN A 56 -1.55 12.57 10.54
CA GLN A 56 -1.11 11.22 10.25
C GLN A 56 0.36 11.33 9.90
N GLU A 57 1.18 10.72 10.73
CA GLU A 57 2.62 10.83 10.70
C GLU A 57 3.14 10.27 9.38
N THR A 58 3.91 11.09 8.65
CA THR A 58 4.71 10.59 7.55
C THR A 58 6.03 10.13 8.14
N VAL A 59 6.29 8.84 8.08
CA VAL A 59 7.48 8.22 8.65
C VAL A 59 8.53 8.09 7.56
N ILE A 60 9.78 8.46 7.86
CA ILE A 60 10.93 8.24 6.99
C ILE A 60 11.63 6.96 7.46
N PRO A 61 11.82 5.96 6.59
CA PRO A 61 12.49 4.71 6.94
C PRO A 61 13.99 4.92 7.17
N GLU A 62 14.57 4.07 8.02
CA GLU A 62 16.02 3.95 8.18
C GLU A 62 16.54 2.79 7.34
N ILE A 63 17.61 3.01 6.59
CA ILE A 63 18.25 1.95 5.78
C ILE A 63 19.11 1.08 6.70
N ILE A 64 18.81 -0.21 6.76
CA ILE A 64 19.62 -1.20 7.45
C ILE A 64 20.68 -1.78 6.51
N LYS A 65 20.26 -2.15 5.30
CA LYS A 65 21.10 -2.82 4.33
C LYS A 65 20.68 -2.50 2.91
N LYS A 66 21.66 -2.45 2.01
CA LYS A 66 21.45 -2.36 0.57
C LYS A 66 21.91 -3.68 -0.07
N ILE A 67 21.06 -4.31 -0.86
CA ILE A 67 21.28 -5.60 -1.52
C ILE A 67 21.16 -5.34 -3.03
N PRO A 68 22.10 -5.79 -3.86
CA PRO A 68 22.01 -5.64 -5.31
C PRO A 68 20.76 -6.28 -5.91
N HIS A 69 20.21 -5.63 -6.94
CA HIS A 69 19.02 -6.06 -7.67
C HIS A 69 19.24 -5.96 -9.17
N ASP A 70 18.52 -6.75 -9.95
CA ASP A 70 18.59 -6.73 -11.40
C ASP A 70 17.90 -5.47 -11.97
N SER A 71 18.68 -4.51 -12.43
CA SER A 71 18.18 -3.25 -13.03
C SER A 71 17.32 -3.44 -14.30
N LYS A 72 17.18 -4.67 -14.80
CA LYS A 72 16.26 -5.03 -15.88
C LYS A 72 14.94 -5.59 -15.37
N ALA A 73 14.78 -5.72 -14.04
CA ALA A 73 13.55 -6.21 -13.43
C ALA A 73 12.50 -5.11 -13.40
N PHE A 74 11.42 -5.28 -14.12
CA PHE A 74 10.22 -4.45 -14.00
C PHE A 74 9.34 -5.01 -12.88
N THR A 75 9.73 -4.75 -11.63
CA THR A 75 9.12 -5.36 -10.45
C THR A 75 7.65 -5.00 -10.30
N GLN A 76 6.79 -6.02 -10.21
CA GLN A 76 5.35 -5.89 -10.05
C GLN A 76 4.80 -6.62 -8.83
N GLY A 77 5.56 -7.55 -8.27
CA GLY A 77 5.25 -8.22 -7.02
C GLY A 77 6.53 -8.74 -6.39
N PHE A 78 6.66 -8.57 -5.08
CA PHE A 78 7.89 -8.88 -4.36
C PHE A 78 7.57 -9.45 -2.99
N ILE A 79 8.10 -10.63 -2.68
CA ILE A 79 7.90 -11.30 -1.39
C ILE A 79 9.19 -11.97 -0.91
N VAL A 80 9.29 -12.16 0.40
CA VAL A 80 10.36 -12.91 1.05
C VAL A 80 9.80 -14.08 1.87
N ASP A 81 10.47 -15.22 1.83
CA ASP A 81 10.18 -16.35 2.70
C ASP A 81 11.48 -17.09 3.05
N ARG A 82 11.90 -16.99 4.32
CA ARG A 82 13.09 -17.66 4.86
C ARG A 82 14.36 -17.41 4.06
N GLY A 83 14.70 -16.14 3.84
CA GLY A 83 15.90 -15.72 3.12
C GLY A 83 15.87 -15.98 1.62
N ILE A 84 14.69 -16.26 1.06
CA ILE A 84 14.48 -16.41 -0.36
C ILE A 84 13.53 -15.31 -0.83
N PHE A 85 13.97 -14.52 -1.80
CA PHE A 85 13.11 -13.59 -2.52
C PHE A 85 12.41 -14.29 -3.67
N TYR A 86 11.14 -13.94 -3.87
CA TYR A 86 10.35 -14.28 -5.04
C TYR A 86 9.87 -12.97 -5.66
N GLU A 87 9.97 -12.88 -6.96
CA GLU A 87 9.66 -11.67 -7.70
C GLU A 87 8.85 -11.97 -8.95
N SER A 88 7.80 -11.19 -9.17
CA SER A 88 7.05 -11.10 -10.40
C SER A 88 7.50 -9.89 -11.17
N THR A 89 7.98 -10.07 -12.40
CA THR A 89 8.39 -8.97 -13.27
C THR A 89 7.45 -8.84 -14.44
N GLY A 90 7.02 -7.60 -14.75
CA GLY A 90 6.14 -7.28 -15.85
C GLY A 90 6.85 -7.10 -17.19
N LEU A 91 6.16 -6.52 -18.13
CA LEU A 91 6.44 -6.25 -19.56
C LEU A 91 6.08 -7.42 -20.47
N TYR A 92 5.27 -7.12 -21.50
CA TYR A 92 4.93 -8.08 -22.55
C TYR A 92 6.22 -8.62 -23.22
N GLY A 93 6.29 -9.93 -23.41
CA GLY A 93 7.47 -10.62 -23.94
C GLY A 93 8.64 -10.77 -22.95
N ASN A 94 8.59 -10.14 -21.75
CA ASN A 94 9.66 -10.18 -20.75
C ASN A 94 9.20 -10.57 -19.35
N SER A 95 7.90 -10.77 -19.17
CA SER A 95 7.30 -11.13 -17.88
C SER A 95 7.85 -12.46 -17.35
N SER A 96 8.11 -12.51 -16.05
CA SER A 96 8.64 -13.72 -15.43
C SER A 96 8.30 -13.84 -13.95
N LEU A 97 8.33 -15.07 -13.45
CA LEU A 97 8.40 -15.40 -12.03
C LEU A 97 9.85 -15.77 -11.71
N ARG A 98 10.45 -15.16 -10.69
CA ARG A 98 11.85 -15.31 -10.31
C ARG A 98 11.99 -15.76 -8.86
N LYS A 99 13.10 -16.46 -8.58
CA LYS A 99 13.50 -16.87 -7.24
C LYS A 99 14.99 -16.66 -7.09
N TYR A 100 15.41 -15.98 -6.03
CA TYR A 100 16.82 -15.77 -5.73
C TYR A 100 17.08 -15.72 -4.22
N ASN A 101 18.34 -15.94 -3.87
CA ASN A 101 18.76 -15.99 -2.49
C ASN A 101 19.13 -14.59 -2.00
N GLU A 102 18.62 -14.20 -0.85
CA GLU A 102 18.87 -12.89 -0.23
C GLU A 102 20.37 -12.65 0.04
N TYR A 103 21.10 -13.70 0.43
CA TYR A 103 22.48 -13.54 0.88
C TYR A 103 23.52 -13.66 -0.25
N SER A 104 23.21 -14.32 -1.33
CA SER A 104 24.13 -14.55 -2.44
C SER A 104 23.73 -13.85 -3.74
N GLU A 105 22.60 -13.14 -3.76
CA GLU A 105 22.07 -12.43 -4.95
C GLU A 105 21.92 -13.34 -6.18
N LYS A 106 22.12 -14.62 -5.98
CA LYS A 106 22.11 -15.61 -7.06
C LYS A 106 20.68 -15.90 -7.49
N LEU A 107 20.42 -15.68 -8.77
CA LEU A 107 19.20 -16.16 -9.41
C LEU A 107 19.18 -17.69 -9.35
N ILE A 108 18.25 -18.25 -8.57
CA ILE A 108 18.08 -19.70 -8.40
C ILE A 108 17.21 -20.23 -9.54
N ARG A 109 16.13 -19.51 -9.89
CA ARG A 109 15.22 -19.94 -10.92
C ARG A 109 14.47 -18.74 -11.55
N LYS A 110 14.19 -18.86 -12.85
CA LYS A 110 13.34 -17.95 -13.60
C LYS A 110 12.40 -18.78 -14.49
N VAL A 111 11.10 -18.46 -14.43
CA VAL A 111 10.07 -19.00 -15.29
C VAL A 111 9.48 -17.86 -16.10
N PRO A 112 9.73 -17.82 -17.42
CA PRO A 112 9.12 -16.81 -18.28
C PRO A 112 7.61 -17.09 -18.44
N LEU A 113 6.83 -16.03 -18.59
CA LEU A 113 5.45 -16.13 -19.04
C LEU A 113 5.39 -16.09 -20.58
N GLU A 114 4.28 -16.55 -21.14
CA GLU A 114 4.01 -16.36 -22.56
C GLU A 114 3.93 -14.85 -22.89
N ASP A 115 4.43 -14.44 -24.05
CA ASP A 115 4.61 -13.03 -24.46
C ASP A 115 3.33 -12.19 -24.37
N LYS A 116 2.17 -12.83 -24.48
CA LYS A 116 0.85 -12.18 -24.36
C LYS A 116 0.46 -11.76 -22.95
N PHE A 117 1.20 -12.18 -21.93
CA PHE A 117 0.91 -11.85 -20.55
C PHE A 117 1.84 -10.77 -20.02
N PHE A 118 1.27 -9.81 -19.32
CA PHE A 118 1.99 -8.88 -18.49
C PHE A 118 1.80 -9.31 -17.04
N ALA A 119 2.87 -9.81 -16.40
CA ALA A 119 2.80 -10.25 -15.02
C ALA A 119 2.72 -9.07 -14.05
N GLU A 120 2.00 -9.27 -12.98
CA GLU A 120 1.69 -8.28 -11.96
C GLU A 120 1.94 -8.85 -10.55
N GLY A 121 1.18 -8.44 -9.56
CA GLY A 121 1.31 -8.78 -8.16
C GLY A 121 1.55 -10.25 -7.87
N LEU A 122 2.29 -10.52 -6.81
CA LEU A 122 2.71 -11.86 -6.39
C LEU A 122 2.46 -12.03 -4.89
N THR A 123 1.98 -13.21 -4.49
CA THR A 123 1.94 -13.56 -3.06
C THR A 123 2.17 -15.04 -2.83
N LEU A 124 2.57 -15.38 -1.59
CA LEU A 124 2.69 -16.74 -1.10
C LEU A 124 1.49 -17.09 -0.21
N PHE A 125 0.76 -18.15 -0.55
CA PHE A 125 -0.34 -18.65 0.25
C PHE A 125 -0.34 -20.18 0.27
N ASN A 126 -0.31 -20.78 1.46
CA ASN A 126 -0.33 -22.23 1.68
C ASN A 126 0.67 -23.01 0.77
N GLY A 127 1.93 -22.55 0.72
CA GLY A 127 2.99 -23.21 -0.05
C GLY A 127 2.91 -23.04 -1.56
N ARG A 128 2.03 -22.15 -2.04
CA ARG A 128 1.86 -21.81 -3.46
C ARG A 128 2.10 -20.33 -3.72
N LEU A 129 2.71 -20.05 -4.85
CA LEU A 129 2.88 -18.70 -5.36
C LEU A 129 1.71 -18.37 -6.29
N TYR A 130 1.06 -17.24 -6.05
CA TYR A 130 -0.03 -16.72 -6.85
C TYR A 130 0.45 -15.47 -7.57
N GLN A 131 0.43 -15.48 -8.90
CA GLN A 131 0.92 -14.40 -9.76
C GLN A 131 -0.20 -13.88 -10.64
N LEU A 132 -0.49 -12.58 -10.52
CA LEU A 132 -1.47 -11.88 -11.35
C LEU A 132 -0.95 -11.60 -12.76
N THR A 133 -1.88 -11.29 -13.65
CA THR A 133 -1.61 -10.63 -14.93
C THR A 133 -2.41 -9.33 -15.01
N TRP A 134 -1.88 -8.30 -15.68
CA TRP A 134 -2.52 -6.97 -15.73
C TRP A 134 -3.97 -7.01 -16.24
N LYS A 135 -4.15 -7.17 -17.57
CA LYS A 135 -5.45 -7.06 -18.26
C LYS A 135 -6.01 -8.40 -18.74
N SER A 136 -5.22 -9.46 -18.64
CA SER A 136 -5.64 -10.77 -19.16
C SER A 136 -6.66 -11.48 -18.28
N GLY A 137 -6.90 -10.97 -17.04
CA GLY A 137 -7.85 -11.60 -16.11
C GLY A 137 -7.43 -12.99 -15.66
N VAL A 138 -6.13 -13.29 -15.71
CA VAL A 138 -5.56 -14.60 -15.41
C VAL A 138 -4.63 -14.50 -14.21
N MET A 139 -4.74 -15.47 -13.30
CA MET A 139 -3.81 -15.68 -12.20
C MET A 139 -3.19 -17.05 -12.32
N PHE A 140 -1.87 -17.11 -12.36
CA PHE A 140 -1.12 -18.35 -12.32
C PHE A 140 -0.84 -18.78 -10.89
N VAL A 141 -0.94 -20.08 -10.62
CA VAL A 141 -0.63 -20.67 -9.32
C VAL A 141 0.49 -21.68 -9.53
N TYR A 142 1.59 -21.47 -8.80
CA TYR A 142 2.77 -22.32 -8.88
C TYR A 142 3.05 -22.99 -7.54
N ASN A 143 3.61 -24.20 -7.58
CA ASN A 143 4.22 -24.81 -6.43
C ASN A 143 5.48 -24.01 -6.02
N LYS A 144 5.57 -23.58 -4.76
CA LYS A 144 6.71 -22.78 -4.28
C LYS A 144 8.05 -23.51 -4.40
N THR A 145 8.05 -24.82 -4.22
CA THR A 145 9.27 -25.64 -4.21
C THR A 145 9.73 -25.99 -5.62
N THR A 146 8.83 -26.56 -6.44
CA THR A 146 9.15 -27.04 -7.78
C THR A 146 9.08 -25.95 -8.84
N PHE A 147 8.41 -24.82 -8.56
CA PHE A 147 8.10 -23.75 -9.53
C PHE A 147 7.28 -24.22 -10.74
N GLU A 148 6.63 -25.36 -10.60
CA GLU A 148 5.71 -25.87 -11.62
C GLU A 148 4.35 -25.16 -11.51
N LYS A 149 3.79 -24.80 -12.64
CA LYS A 149 2.43 -24.22 -12.72
C LYS A 149 1.39 -25.31 -12.44
N GLU A 150 0.66 -25.18 -11.33
CA GLU A 150 -0.33 -26.15 -10.89
C GLU A 150 -1.75 -25.80 -11.35
N LYS A 151 -2.06 -24.49 -11.42
CA LYS A 151 -3.41 -24.01 -11.75
C LYS A 151 -3.36 -22.72 -12.52
N ILE A 152 -4.47 -22.46 -13.23
CA ILE A 152 -4.82 -21.17 -13.79
C ILE A 152 -6.20 -20.82 -13.25
N LEU A 153 -6.30 -19.65 -12.63
CA LEU A 153 -7.55 -19.09 -12.15
C LEU A 153 -7.89 -17.84 -12.96
N SER A 154 -9.18 -17.48 -13.00
CA SER A 154 -9.63 -16.32 -13.77
C SER A 154 -10.32 -15.30 -12.85
N TYR A 155 -10.17 -14.01 -13.17
CA TYR A 155 -10.85 -12.91 -12.52
C TYR A 155 -11.28 -11.84 -13.54
N SER A 156 -12.16 -10.94 -13.13
CA SER A 156 -12.62 -9.83 -13.96
C SER A 156 -11.92 -8.53 -13.58
N GLY A 157 -11.62 -7.68 -14.58
CA GLY A 157 -10.96 -6.41 -14.43
C GLY A 157 -9.43 -6.51 -14.48
N GLU A 158 -8.77 -5.44 -14.08
CA GLU A 158 -7.32 -5.40 -13.99
C GLU A 158 -6.83 -6.00 -12.67
N GLY A 159 -5.63 -6.56 -12.66
CA GLY A 159 -4.93 -6.98 -11.47
C GLY A 159 -3.60 -6.24 -11.38
N TRP A 160 -3.34 -5.59 -10.23
CA TRP A 160 -2.11 -4.86 -9.96
C TRP A 160 -1.33 -5.53 -8.83
N GLY A 161 -1.55 -5.14 -7.58
CA GLY A 161 -0.91 -5.75 -6.42
C GLY A 161 -1.67 -6.95 -5.89
N LEU A 162 -0.94 -7.83 -5.19
CA LEU A 162 -1.50 -9.01 -4.56
C LEU A 162 -0.74 -9.32 -3.27
N THR A 163 -1.48 -9.45 -2.18
CA THR A 163 -0.95 -9.99 -0.93
C THR A 163 -1.89 -11.03 -0.33
N SER A 164 -1.50 -11.68 0.74
CA SER A 164 -2.32 -12.68 1.41
C SER A 164 -2.17 -12.63 2.93
N ASN A 165 -3.25 -12.94 3.61
CA ASN A 165 -3.21 -13.35 5.02
C ASN A 165 -3.50 -14.86 5.10
N ASN A 166 -3.69 -15.40 6.33
CA ASN A 166 -3.94 -16.83 6.50
C ASN A 166 -5.30 -17.30 5.93
N LYS A 167 -6.14 -16.41 5.36
CA LYS A 167 -7.51 -16.72 4.96
C LYS A 167 -7.85 -16.26 3.54
N TYR A 168 -7.33 -15.13 3.11
CA TYR A 168 -7.72 -14.46 1.88
C TYR A 168 -6.52 -14.08 1.03
N LEU A 169 -6.73 -13.97 -0.28
CA LEU A 169 -5.92 -13.15 -1.15
C LEU A 169 -6.51 -11.74 -1.17
N VAL A 170 -5.67 -10.70 -1.14
CA VAL A 170 -6.09 -9.31 -1.25
C VAL A 170 -5.46 -8.70 -2.49
N MET A 171 -6.29 -8.10 -3.33
CA MET A 171 -5.92 -7.63 -4.66
C MET A 171 -6.27 -6.16 -4.84
N SER A 172 -5.36 -5.40 -5.41
CA SER A 172 -5.55 -4.03 -5.92
C SER A 172 -5.78 -4.04 -7.43
N ASP A 173 -6.31 -2.92 -7.95
CA ASP A 173 -6.54 -2.67 -9.38
C ASP A 173 -6.32 -1.19 -9.75
N GLY A 174 -5.56 -0.44 -8.95
CA GLY A 174 -5.31 0.98 -9.11
C GLY A 174 -6.43 1.89 -8.60
N SER A 175 -7.59 1.34 -8.27
CA SER A 175 -8.66 2.08 -7.58
C SER A 175 -8.33 2.26 -6.09
N ASN A 176 -9.25 2.87 -5.34
CA ASN A 176 -9.19 2.91 -3.89
C ASN A 176 -9.88 1.71 -3.22
N ILE A 177 -10.16 0.63 -3.96
CA ILE A 177 -10.85 -0.55 -3.44
C ILE A 177 -9.89 -1.73 -3.39
N LEU A 178 -9.72 -2.32 -2.22
CA LEU A 178 -9.07 -3.62 -2.07
C LEU A 178 -10.10 -4.73 -2.03
N LYS A 179 -9.89 -5.78 -2.83
CA LYS A 179 -10.79 -6.93 -2.95
C LYS A 179 -10.21 -8.14 -2.25
N PHE A 180 -10.91 -8.64 -1.24
CA PHE A 180 -10.58 -9.88 -0.53
C PHE A 180 -11.22 -11.06 -1.26
N ARG A 181 -10.38 -11.97 -1.76
CA ARG A 181 -10.78 -13.06 -2.64
C ARG A 181 -10.55 -14.43 -2.02
N ASP A 182 -11.42 -15.37 -2.37
CA ASP A 182 -11.24 -16.80 -2.07
C ASP A 182 -10.05 -17.35 -2.86
N PRO A 183 -9.02 -17.93 -2.19
CA PRO A 183 -7.84 -18.45 -2.88
C PRO A 183 -8.13 -19.61 -3.85
N SER A 184 -9.26 -20.29 -3.71
CA SER A 184 -9.59 -21.47 -4.51
C SER A 184 -10.20 -21.13 -5.89
N ASN A 185 -10.93 -20.00 -5.99
CA ASN A 185 -11.72 -19.64 -7.15
C ASN A 185 -11.77 -18.14 -7.47
N LEU A 186 -11.08 -17.31 -6.70
CA LEU A 186 -10.98 -15.85 -6.81
C LEU A 186 -12.32 -15.10 -6.68
N ARG A 187 -13.36 -15.74 -6.16
CA ARG A 187 -14.61 -15.03 -5.84
C ARG A 187 -14.35 -13.93 -4.81
N THR A 188 -14.82 -12.73 -5.08
CA THR A 188 -14.75 -11.63 -4.11
C THR A 188 -15.67 -11.92 -2.94
N LEU A 189 -15.10 -12.00 -1.74
CA LEU A 189 -15.81 -12.27 -0.49
C LEU A 189 -16.12 -10.97 0.28
N ARG A 190 -15.22 -10.00 0.15
CA ARG A 190 -15.32 -8.67 0.78
C ARG A 190 -14.56 -7.65 -0.06
N SER A 191 -14.98 -6.40 -0.01
CA SER A 191 -14.23 -5.25 -0.50
C SER A 191 -14.16 -4.18 0.58
N ILE A 192 -13.05 -3.46 0.63
CA ILE A 192 -12.88 -2.30 1.51
C ILE A 192 -12.46 -1.09 0.67
N ALA A 193 -13.03 0.06 0.99
CA ALA A 193 -12.60 1.33 0.40
C ALA A 193 -11.49 1.93 1.24
N ILE A 194 -10.39 2.30 0.60
CA ILE A 194 -9.25 2.91 1.27
C ILE A 194 -9.44 4.42 1.26
N THR A 195 -9.36 5.00 2.45
CA THR A 195 -9.57 6.43 2.66
C THR A 195 -8.50 7.04 3.55
N TYR A 196 -8.27 8.32 3.33
CA TYR A 196 -7.46 9.19 4.14
C TYR A 196 -8.26 10.46 4.46
N ASN A 197 -8.56 10.71 5.74
CA ASN A 197 -9.43 11.84 6.15
C ASN A 197 -10.75 11.91 5.36
N GLY A 198 -11.36 10.74 5.11
CA GLY A 198 -12.61 10.61 4.35
C GLY A 198 -12.46 10.72 2.83
N LEU A 199 -11.26 10.98 2.31
CA LEU A 199 -10.98 11.07 0.87
C LEU A 199 -10.44 9.73 0.34
N PRO A 200 -10.81 9.30 -0.88
CA PRO A 200 -10.33 8.05 -1.45
C PRO A 200 -8.83 8.10 -1.79
N VAL A 201 -8.08 7.08 -1.35
CA VAL A 201 -6.68 6.87 -1.72
C VAL A 201 -6.62 5.97 -2.94
N LYS A 202 -6.27 6.53 -4.09
CA LYS A 202 -6.19 5.83 -5.38
C LYS A 202 -4.75 5.42 -5.73
N ASN A 203 -4.61 4.73 -6.87
CA ASN A 203 -3.35 4.24 -7.40
C ASN A 203 -2.68 3.20 -6.49
N LEU A 204 -3.48 2.46 -5.73
CA LEU A 204 -2.99 1.33 -4.93
C LEU A 204 -2.40 0.28 -5.87
N ASN A 205 -1.12 -0.03 -5.68
CA ASN A 205 -0.39 -0.92 -6.57
C ASN A 205 0.08 -2.16 -5.81
N GLU A 206 1.37 -2.42 -5.75
CA GLU A 206 1.93 -3.57 -5.06
C GLU A 206 1.54 -3.56 -3.58
N LEU A 207 1.28 -4.74 -3.01
CA LEU A 207 0.69 -4.92 -1.69
C LEU A 207 1.46 -5.92 -0.85
N GLU A 208 1.61 -5.63 0.45
CA GLU A 208 2.10 -6.60 1.43
C GLU A 208 1.33 -6.54 2.76
N PHE A 209 1.11 -7.71 3.39
CA PHE A 209 0.62 -7.78 4.77
C PHE A 209 1.77 -7.66 5.76
N VAL A 210 1.82 -6.57 6.51
CA VAL A 210 2.79 -6.32 7.58
C VAL A 210 2.05 -6.32 8.91
N GLY A 211 2.10 -7.44 9.61
CA GLY A 211 1.32 -7.62 10.84
C GLY A 211 -0.19 -7.61 10.57
N LYS A 212 -0.89 -6.58 11.06
CA LYS A 212 -2.33 -6.39 10.84
C LYS A 212 -2.65 -5.36 9.76
N GLU A 213 -1.62 -4.71 9.24
CA GLU A 213 -1.74 -3.67 8.22
C GLU A 213 -1.59 -4.25 6.82
N ILE A 214 -2.18 -3.59 5.84
CA ILE A 214 -1.87 -3.77 4.43
C ILE A 214 -1.05 -2.56 4.02
N TRP A 215 0.18 -2.81 3.58
CA TRP A 215 1.01 -1.78 3.00
C TRP A 215 0.84 -1.80 1.50
N ALA A 216 0.70 -0.62 0.91
CA ALA A 216 0.45 -0.47 -0.52
C ALA A 216 1.38 0.57 -1.14
N ASN A 217 2.11 0.19 -2.16
CA ASN A 217 2.76 1.18 -3.02
C ASN A 217 1.71 2.04 -3.72
N ILE A 218 1.97 3.34 -3.83
CA ILE A 218 1.15 4.26 -4.61
C ILE A 218 1.84 4.48 -5.97
N TRP A 219 1.21 4.03 -7.03
CA TRP A 219 1.78 4.11 -8.36
C TRP A 219 2.22 5.53 -8.74
N LYS A 220 3.46 5.65 -9.24
CA LYS A 220 4.15 6.90 -9.55
C LYS A 220 4.44 7.82 -8.36
N SER A 221 4.52 7.26 -7.16
CA SER A 221 4.88 7.96 -5.93
C SER A 221 5.98 7.19 -5.19
N ASP A 222 6.72 7.89 -4.35
CA ASP A 222 7.68 7.30 -3.42
C ASP A 222 7.04 7.03 -2.03
N LEU A 223 5.69 7.09 -1.96
CA LEU A 223 4.93 6.84 -0.74
C LEU A 223 4.40 5.41 -0.70
N VAL A 224 4.41 4.85 0.50
CA VAL A 224 3.70 3.63 0.85
C VAL A 224 2.58 3.99 1.83
N ALA A 225 1.36 3.54 1.53
CA ALA A 225 0.20 3.67 2.39
C ALA A 225 0.13 2.50 3.37
N CYS A 226 0.20 2.75 4.68
CA CYS A 226 -0.07 1.74 5.71
C CYS A 226 -1.55 1.81 6.08
N ILE A 227 -2.28 0.73 5.84
CA ILE A 227 -3.73 0.68 5.84
C ILE A 227 -4.20 -0.30 6.92
N ASP A 228 -5.14 0.10 7.77
CA ASP A 228 -5.85 -0.82 8.64
C ASP A 228 -6.65 -1.82 7.80
N SER A 229 -6.33 -3.10 7.90
CA SER A 229 -6.93 -4.14 7.05
C SER A 229 -8.40 -4.43 7.37
N ALA A 230 -8.91 -3.96 8.50
CA ALA A 230 -10.32 -4.14 8.90
C ALA A 230 -11.19 -3.00 8.40
N THR A 231 -10.74 -1.75 8.56
CA THR A 231 -11.53 -0.54 8.28
C THR A 231 -11.26 0.06 6.90
N GLY A 232 -10.04 -0.08 6.37
CA GLY A 232 -9.59 0.58 5.15
C GLY A 232 -9.11 2.02 5.38
N GLU A 233 -9.03 2.47 6.63
CA GLU A 233 -8.44 3.76 6.93
C GLU A 233 -6.92 3.71 6.84
N LEU A 234 -6.34 4.75 6.27
CA LEU A 234 -4.90 4.91 6.23
C LEU A 234 -4.39 5.31 7.62
N ILE A 235 -3.47 4.51 8.17
CA ILE A 235 -2.88 4.70 9.50
C ILE A 235 -1.75 5.73 9.45
N ARG A 236 -0.85 5.60 8.46
CA ARG A 236 0.30 6.47 8.23
C ARG A 236 0.84 6.34 6.81
N TRP A 237 1.64 7.29 6.42
CA TRP A 237 2.45 7.23 5.21
C TRP A 237 3.89 6.86 5.57
N ILE A 238 4.56 6.10 4.70
CA ILE A 238 6.01 5.95 4.73
C ILE A 238 6.56 6.61 3.47
N ASP A 239 7.50 7.51 3.64
CA ASP A 239 8.14 8.27 2.55
C ASP A 239 9.51 7.67 2.24
N PHE A 240 9.63 7.04 1.07
CA PHE A 240 10.85 6.44 0.55
C PHE A 240 11.60 7.35 -0.43
N SER A 241 11.25 8.62 -0.53
CA SER A 241 11.91 9.56 -1.46
C SER A 241 13.43 9.65 -1.27
N SER A 242 13.91 9.45 -0.03
CA SER A 242 15.35 9.49 0.29
C SER A 242 16.17 8.34 -0.30
N ILE A 243 15.53 7.23 -0.69
CA ILE A 243 16.19 6.05 -1.29
C ILE A 243 15.72 5.78 -2.72
N SER A 244 14.85 6.63 -3.26
CA SER A 244 14.30 6.47 -4.60
C SER A 244 15.41 6.47 -5.65
N GLU A 245 15.51 5.38 -6.43
CA GLU A 245 16.44 5.25 -7.56
C GLU A 245 15.81 5.73 -8.87
N ARG A 246 14.81 6.59 -8.78
CA ARG A 246 14.01 7.06 -9.91
C ARG A 246 14.82 7.94 -10.85
N THR A 247 15.02 7.48 -12.08
CA THR A 247 15.69 8.23 -13.17
C THR A 247 14.73 8.58 -14.29
N GLY A 248 13.60 7.87 -14.40
CA GLY A 248 12.57 8.06 -15.42
C GLY A 248 11.16 8.06 -14.86
N SER A 249 10.18 8.00 -15.72
CA SER A 249 8.76 7.99 -15.33
C SER A 249 8.26 6.62 -14.88
N GLU A 250 8.99 5.55 -15.22
CA GLU A 250 8.61 4.17 -14.96
C GLU A 250 9.46 3.50 -13.86
N ASP A 251 10.59 4.11 -13.47
CA ASP A 251 11.52 3.60 -12.45
C ASP A 251 11.00 3.91 -11.05
N VAL A 252 9.77 3.49 -10.78
CA VAL A 252 9.05 3.86 -9.56
C VAL A 252 9.25 2.82 -8.47
N LEU A 253 9.16 3.28 -7.22
CA LEU A 253 9.05 2.41 -6.05
C LEU A 253 7.89 1.43 -6.27
N ASN A 254 8.19 0.13 -6.25
CA ASN A 254 7.19 -0.93 -6.39
C ASN A 254 7.78 -2.27 -5.95
N GLY A 255 7.28 -2.80 -4.86
CA GLY A 255 7.74 -4.04 -4.25
C GLY A 255 8.03 -3.87 -2.76
N ILE A 256 7.22 -4.50 -1.93
CA ILE A 256 7.35 -4.56 -0.48
C ILE A 256 7.35 -6.03 -0.08
N ALA A 257 8.36 -6.47 0.66
CA ALA A 257 8.41 -7.83 1.19
C ALA A 257 8.61 -7.81 2.70
N TYR A 258 7.84 -8.62 3.41
CA TYR A 258 7.90 -8.73 4.86
C TYR A 258 8.26 -10.15 5.31
N ASP A 259 9.45 -10.30 5.88
CA ASP A 259 9.84 -11.53 6.58
C ASP A 259 9.23 -11.51 7.99
N LYS A 260 8.10 -12.19 8.12
CA LYS A 260 7.36 -12.28 9.39
C LYS A 260 8.06 -13.11 10.47
N VAL A 261 9.09 -13.90 10.11
CA VAL A 261 9.84 -14.75 11.06
C VAL A 261 10.92 -13.92 11.74
N GLU A 262 11.64 -13.12 10.96
CA GLU A 262 12.73 -12.28 11.44
C GLU A 262 12.32 -10.81 11.64
N ASP A 263 11.06 -10.48 11.36
CA ASP A 263 10.49 -9.13 11.45
C ASP A 263 11.25 -8.10 10.61
N ARG A 264 11.63 -8.48 9.37
CA ARG A 264 12.39 -7.64 8.45
C ARG A 264 11.53 -7.16 7.29
N ILE A 265 11.76 -5.93 6.86
CA ILE A 265 11.07 -5.31 5.73
C ILE A 265 12.07 -5.01 4.63
N PHE A 266 11.70 -5.34 3.41
CA PHE A 266 12.47 -5.07 2.21
C PHE A 266 11.63 -4.29 1.21
N VAL A 267 12.24 -3.33 0.53
CA VAL A 267 11.60 -2.57 -0.54
C VAL A 267 12.51 -2.48 -1.75
N THR A 268 11.90 -2.39 -2.92
CA THR A 268 12.58 -2.19 -4.19
C THR A 268 11.71 -1.40 -5.16
N GLY A 269 12.13 -1.26 -6.40
CA GLY A 269 11.38 -0.57 -7.45
C GLY A 269 11.59 -1.18 -8.83
N LYS A 270 10.78 -0.71 -9.77
CA LYS A 270 10.91 -1.07 -11.19
C LYS A 270 12.25 -0.54 -11.70
N PHE A 271 13.05 -1.43 -12.29
CA PHE A 271 14.39 -1.13 -12.79
C PHE A 271 15.39 -0.60 -11.77
N TRP A 272 15.09 -0.72 -10.48
CA TRP A 272 16.04 -0.34 -9.43
C TRP A 272 17.24 -1.29 -9.39
N ASN A 273 18.41 -0.73 -9.05
CA ASN A 273 19.64 -1.51 -8.87
C ASN A 273 19.73 -2.16 -7.50
N SER A 274 18.74 -1.88 -6.62
CA SER A 274 18.84 -2.27 -5.22
C SER A 274 17.52 -2.70 -4.63
N ILE A 275 17.63 -3.65 -3.69
CA ILE A 275 16.65 -3.93 -2.66
C ILE A 275 17.18 -3.31 -1.37
N TYR A 276 16.34 -2.61 -0.64
CA TYR A 276 16.68 -2.01 0.65
C TYR A 276 16.00 -2.77 1.77
N GLU A 277 16.78 -3.27 2.73
CA GLU A 277 16.26 -3.66 4.04
C GLU A 277 16.12 -2.39 4.88
N VAL A 278 14.96 -2.20 5.49
CA VAL A 278 14.62 -0.97 6.18
C VAL A 278 14.01 -1.21 7.56
N SER A 279 14.23 -0.29 8.47
CA SER A 279 13.53 -0.15 9.73
C SER A 279 12.53 1.01 9.63
N ILE A 280 11.37 0.83 10.24
CA ILE A 280 10.33 1.85 10.27
C ILE A 280 10.18 2.35 11.70
N PRO A 281 10.59 3.58 12.02
CA PRO A 281 10.42 4.16 13.34
C PRO A 281 8.96 4.12 13.81
N GLY A 282 8.76 3.73 15.06
CA GLY A 282 7.41 3.70 15.65
C GLY A 282 6.53 2.50 15.24
N ARG A 283 7.10 1.52 14.51
CA ARG A 283 6.43 0.25 14.19
C ARG A 283 6.58 -0.77 15.30
#